data_437733f79f217594bc805e112b1c0ad8
#
_entry.id   437733f79f217594bc805e112b1c0ad8
#
_cell.length_a   1.000
_cell.length_b   1.000
_cell.length_c   1.000
_cell.angle_alpha   90.00
_cell.angle_beta   90.00
_cell.angle_gamma   90.00
#
_symmetry.space_group_name_H-M   'P 1'
#
loop_
_entity.id
_entity.type
_entity.pdbx_description
1 polymer ?
#
loop_
_entity_poly.entity_id
_entity_poly.type
_entity_poly.pdbx_seq_one_letter_code
_entity_poly.pdbx_strand_id
1 'polypeptide(L)'
;MKNQSFVNFGIAMCAFSAAGAAPFSVTSGLFNQDATDLGLSRAPGSQTVTVFTPTASSDHYGNGVVMVGFKGKLYCQWQSSAVDEDAADTWVAYSIGTISKFANDSQIESWSAPKELAPTMQNGIRTSGGWNVHNDTLIAFINVWPADMSPKGGYAYYRESADGITWGELKPVLMKDGSAMTAVIEQDPHEYNGRLYNAAHFQPGLLVNPIYTDDLSGRTGWVKAKYMNMEHSGTNSREMEPSLFQNSDGEIVMTFRDQNSTYYRLASVSKDRGATWSTTELTNMPDSRAKQSAGNLPDGSVYLVSNPVTNKTRIPLSITLSNDGKIFDRAYNLRTQGELPDRVYEGQYKSIGYHYPKTMRYGDYLYVSYSTNKELVEYTRIPLAEICDYSPAAETPDSSSADTATTQVVDSSAMLPADSNSAQQTDATFVQKQTVKNLPANTGRFYDVQSRIHRKKATIGELLYKK
;
A
#
# COMPACT_ATOMS: atom_id res chain seq x y z
N MET A 1 -30.31 25.95 -69.52
CA MET A 1 -30.33 26.16 -68.06
C MET A 1 -29.70 24.90 -67.42
N LYS A 2 -28.47 25.05 -66.96
CA LYS A 2 -27.72 23.92 -66.31
C LYS A 2 -27.75 24.18 -64.80
N ASN A 3 -28.36 23.26 -64.06
CA ASN A 3 -28.34 23.24 -62.61
C ASN A 3 -26.95 22.73 -62.15
N GLN A 4 -26.25 23.56 -61.41
CA GLN A 4 -25.05 23.17 -60.64
C GLN A 4 -25.48 22.86 -59.20
N SER A 5 -25.33 21.59 -58.79
CA SER A 5 -25.47 21.17 -57.39
C SER A 5 -24.15 21.43 -56.69
N PHE A 6 -24.19 22.26 -55.64
CA PHE A 6 -23.07 22.42 -54.71
C PHE A 6 -23.11 21.28 -53.67
N VAL A 7 -22.07 20.48 -53.64
CA VAL A 7 -21.82 19.48 -52.60
C VAL A 7 -21.04 20.19 -51.49
N ASN A 8 -21.69 20.39 -50.32
CA ASN A 8 -20.99 20.85 -49.11
C ASN A 8 -20.19 19.70 -48.53
N PHE A 9 -18.86 19.74 -48.60
CA PHE A 9 -17.96 18.91 -47.84
C PHE A 9 -17.87 19.47 -46.40
N GLY A 10 -18.58 18.85 -45.49
CA GLY A 10 -18.37 19.07 -44.03
C GLY A 10 -17.06 18.42 -43.61
N ILE A 11 -16.07 19.26 -43.28
CA ILE A 11 -14.85 18.81 -42.64
C ILE A 11 -15.21 18.47 -41.15
N ALA A 12 -15.31 17.17 -40.86
CA ALA A 12 -15.36 16.71 -39.48
C ALA A 12 -13.97 16.96 -38.86
N MET A 13 -13.86 18.01 -38.04
CA MET A 13 -12.73 18.19 -37.14
C MET A 13 -12.80 17.09 -36.09
N CYS A 14 -12.05 16.02 -36.26
CA CYS A 14 -11.69 15.10 -35.17
C CYS A 14 -10.89 15.92 -34.18
N ALA A 15 -11.49 16.25 -33.05
CA ALA A 15 -10.76 16.75 -31.89
C ALA A 15 -9.84 15.61 -31.42
N PHE A 16 -8.59 15.67 -31.81
CA PHE A 16 -7.54 14.91 -31.13
C PHE A 16 -7.49 15.50 -29.72
N SER A 17 -8.00 14.77 -28.72
CA SER A 17 -7.63 15.00 -27.33
C SER A 17 -6.11 14.81 -27.27
N ALA A 18 -5.37 15.86 -27.01
CA ALA A 18 -3.95 15.76 -26.71
C ALA A 18 -3.82 14.76 -25.55
N ALA A 19 -3.16 13.62 -25.77
CA ALA A 19 -2.76 12.75 -24.71
C ALA A 19 -1.95 13.60 -23.73
N GLY A 20 -2.38 13.65 -22.48
CA GLY A 20 -1.69 14.39 -21.42
C GLY A 20 -0.27 13.83 -21.27
N ALA A 21 0.70 14.66 -20.90
CA ALA A 21 2.01 14.17 -20.53
C ALA A 21 1.86 13.30 -19.25
N ALA A 22 2.59 12.19 -19.21
CA ALA A 22 2.61 11.34 -18.00
C ALA A 22 3.01 12.16 -16.77
N PRO A 23 2.42 11.90 -15.58
CA PRO A 23 2.67 12.67 -14.35
C PRO A 23 4.13 12.72 -13.92
N PHE A 24 4.92 11.72 -14.29
CA PHE A 24 6.36 11.69 -14.06
C PHE A 24 7.09 10.93 -15.18
N SER A 25 8.40 11.13 -15.25
CA SER A 25 9.29 10.43 -16.18
C SER A 25 10.58 9.99 -15.49
N VAL A 26 11.32 9.11 -16.18
CA VAL A 26 12.66 8.67 -15.79
C VAL A 26 13.66 9.22 -16.80
N THR A 27 14.81 9.70 -16.31
CA THR A 27 15.92 10.15 -17.16
C THR A 27 16.35 9.02 -18.11
N SER A 28 16.51 9.36 -19.38
CA SER A 28 16.94 8.40 -20.40
C SER A 28 18.29 7.78 -20.03
N GLY A 29 18.39 6.45 -20.14
CA GLY A 29 19.61 5.69 -19.84
C GLY A 29 19.86 5.45 -18.34
N LEU A 30 18.95 5.81 -17.43
CA LEU A 30 19.10 5.52 -16.01
C LEU A 30 19.20 4.01 -15.74
N PHE A 31 18.49 3.19 -16.50
CA PHE A 31 18.49 1.73 -16.37
C PHE A 31 19.07 1.09 -17.64
N ASN A 32 20.23 0.46 -17.50
CA ASN A 32 20.79 -0.38 -18.57
C ASN A 32 20.10 -1.76 -18.58
N GLN A 33 19.10 -1.93 -19.44
CA GLN A 33 18.31 -3.17 -19.53
C GLN A 33 19.12 -4.41 -20.00
N ASP A 34 20.33 -4.21 -20.53
CA ASP A 34 21.22 -5.30 -20.96
C ASP A 34 22.09 -5.83 -19.81
N ALA A 35 22.18 -5.09 -18.70
CA ALA A 35 22.93 -5.50 -17.50
C ALA A 35 21.99 -6.12 -16.47
N THR A 36 22.40 -7.23 -15.83
CA THR A 36 21.60 -7.94 -14.81
C THR A 36 21.33 -7.12 -13.55
N ASP A 37 22.19 -6.15 -13.27
CA ASP A 37 22.08 -5.17 -12.18
C ASP A 37 21.62 -3.78 -12.68
N LEU A 38 21.17 -3.69 -13.93
CA LEU A 38 20.76 -2.44 -14.59
C LEU A 38 21.86 -1.38 -14.66
N GLY A 39 23.12 -1.74 -14.44
CA GLY A 39 24.25 -0.81 -14.35
C GLY A 39 24.24 0.07 -13.09
N LEU A 40 23.49 -0.32 -12.06
CA LEU A 40 23.31 0.45 -10.83
C LEU A 40 24.23 -0.06 -9.73
N SER A 41 24.79 0.87 -8.94
CA SER A 41 25.46 0.54 -7.68
C SER A 41 24.47 0.14 -6.60
N ARG A 42 24.97 -0.52 -5.55
CA ARG A 42 24.20 -0.78 -4.34
C ARG A 42 23.90 0.52 -3.60
N ALA A 43 22.74 0.60 -2.98
CA ALA A 43 22.39 1.73 -2.11
C ALA A 43 23.41 1.83 -0.96
N PRO A 44 24.05 3.00 -0.77
CA PRO A 44 25.08 3.16 0.26
C PRO A 44 24.53 2.86 1.64
N GLY A 45 25.36 2.27 2.51
CA GLY A 45 24.99 1.94 3.89
C GLY A 45 23.82 0.97 4.06
N SER A 46 23.27 0.43 2.96
CA SER A 46 22.10 -0.46 3.03
C SER A 46 22.43 -1.82 3.66
N GLN A 47 21.52 -2.30 4.50
CA GLN A 47 21.64 -3.57 5.22
C GLN A 47 20.36 -4.38 5.05
N THR A 48 20.52 -5.68 4.79
CA THR A 48 19.39 -6.62 4.66
C THR A 48 19.30 -7.51 5.88
N VAL A 49 18.08 -7.73 6.36
CA VAL A 49 17.77 -8.58 7.53
C VAL A 49 16.62 -9.50 7.16
N THR A 50 16.75 -10.76 7.57
CA THR A 50 15.70 -11.78 7.42
C THR A 50 14.85 -11.82 8.69
N VAL A 51 13.53 -11.67 8.53
CA VAL A 51 12.52 -11.73 9.59
C VAL A 51 12.07 -13.17 9.79
N PHE A 52 11.86 -13.89 8.68
CA PHE A 52 11.41 -15.29 8.71
C PHE A 52 12.04 -16.08 7.56
N THR A 53 12.53 -17.25 7.91
CA THR A 53 13.01 -18.27 6.97
C THR A 53 12.18 -19.53 7.15
N PRO A 54 11.54 -20.06 6.08
CA PRO A 54 10.78 -21.29 6.17
C PRO A 54 11.68 -22.49 6.50
N THR A 55 11.11 -23.43 7.23
CA THR A 55 11.73 -24.74 7.56
C THR A 55 10.82 -25.87 7.07
N ALA A 56 11.30 -27.10 7.07
CA ALA A 56 10.48 -28.26 6.67
C ALA A 56 9.18 -28.43 7.48
N SER A 57 9.09 -27.83 8.67
CA SER A 57 7.94 -27.92 9.57
C SER A 57 7.15 -26.62 9.73
N SER A 58 7.50 -25.57 8.99
CA SER A 58 6.79 -24.30 9.01
C SER A 58 6.03 -24.08 7.70
N ASP A 59 5.31 -22.94 7.62
CA ASP A 59 4.76 -22.45 6.35
C ASP A 59 5.88 -22.20 5.35
N HIS A 60 5.63 -22.52 4.08
CA HIS A 60 6.58 -22.37 2.98
C HIS A 60 6.27 -21.18 2.07
N TYR A 61 5.14 -20.53 2.25
CA TYR A 61 4.73 -19.35 1.50
C TYR A 61 4.68 -18.13 2.42
N GLY A 62 5.40 -17.07 2.03
CA GLY A 62 5.37 -15.77 2.68
C GLY A 62 5.33 -14.64 1.65
N ASN A 63 4.32 -13.76 1.68
CA ASN A 63 4.20 -12.64 0.72
C ASN A 63 3.43 -11.45 1.31
N GLY A 64 3.41 -10.32 0.59
CA GLY A 64 2.73 -9.12 1.05
C GLY A 64 3.30 -8.57 2.36
N VAL A 65 4.62 -8.60 2.48
CA VAL A 65 5.37 -8.19 3.67
C VAL A 65 5.22 -6.70 3.90
N VAL A 66 4.84 -6.29 5.09
CA VAL A 66 4.74 -4.87 5.45
C VAL A 66 5.14 -4.64 6.90
N MET A 67 5.86 -3.54 7.14
CA MET A 67 6.44 -3.20 8.43
C MET A 67 5.88 -1.90 8.99
N VAL A 68 5.96 -1.74 10.32
CA VAL A 68 5.66 -0.50 11.03
C VAL A 68 6.49 -0.40 12.30
N GLY A 69 6.85 0.83 12.68
CA GLY A 69 7.40 1.14 14.00
C GLY A 69 6.30 1.48 14.98
N PHE A 70 6.32 0.91 16.18
CA PHE A 70 5.37 1.23 17.24
C PHE A 70 5.97 0.99 18.62
N LYS A 71 5.92 2.02 19.48
CA LYS A 71 6.42 1.97 20.88
C LYS A 71 7.82 1.37 21.01
N GLY A 72 8.76 1.87 20.19
CA GLY A 72 10.16 1.47 20.23
C GLY A 72 10.44 0.06 19.70
N LYS A 73 9.50 -0.56 19.01
CA LYS A 73 9.65 -1.89 18.36
C LYS A 73 9.27 -1.81 16.90
N LEU A 74 9.75 -2.78 16.12
CA LEU A 74 9.30 -3.00 14.76
C LEU A 74 8.31 -4.17 14.70
N TYR A 75 7.29 -4.01 13.88
CA TYR A 75 6.29 -5.04 13.60
C TYR A 75 6.33 -5.34 12.11
N CYS A 76 6.29 -6.61 11.76
CA CYS A 76 6.27 -7.08 10.39
C CYS A 76 5.11 -8.06 10.23
N GLN A 77 4.17 -7.79 9.30
CA GLN A 77 3.11 -8.73 8.95
C GLN A 77 3.28 -9.23 7.53
N TRP A 78 2.74 -10.42 7.26
CA TRP A 78 2.73 -11.02 5.93
C TRP A 78 1.61 -12.04 5.79
N GLN A 79 1.20 -12.33 4.56
CA GLN A 79 0.37 -13.47 4.22
C GLN A 79 1.22 -14.74 4.31
N SER A 80 0.74 -15.75 5.03
CA SER A 80 1.41 -17.02 5.26
C SER A 80 0.52 -18.20 4.93
N SER A 81 1.07 -19.27 4.36
CA SER A 81 0.40 -20.55 4.15
C SER A 81 1.40 -21.68 4.05
N ALA A 82 0.96 -22.92 4.24
CA ALA A 82 1.84 -24.07 4.16
C ALA A 82 2.48 -24.25 2.79
N VAL A 83 1.78 -23.85 1.69
CA VAL A 83 2.23 -24.18 0.33
C VAL A 83 2.29 -22.95 -0.60
N ASP A 84 1.18 -22.21 -0.81
CA ASP A 84 1.10 -21.22 -1.87
C ASP A 84 0.11 -20.05 -1.61
N GLU A 85 -0.08 -19.19 -2.62
CA GLU A 85 -0.78 -17.89 -2.48
C GLU A 85 -2.26 -17.98 -2.15
N ASP A 86 -2.97 -18.93 -2.73
CA ASP A 86 -4.43 -19.07 -2.62
C ASP A 86 -4.82 -20.32 -1.79
N ALA A 87 -3.90 -20.89 -1.03
CA ALA A 87 -4.16 -22.06 -0.21
C ALA A 87 -5.21 -21.77 0.88
N ALA A 88 -6.09 -22.75 1.13
CA ALA A 88 -7.20 -22.57 2.09
C ALA A 88 -6.74 -22.38 3.54
N ASP A 89 -5.49 -22.73 3.85
CA ASP A 89 -4.84 -22.52 5.14
C ASP A 89 -4.15 -21.15 5.28
N THR A 90 -4.37 -20.25 4.31
CA THR A 90 -3.79 -18.91 4.34
C THR A 90 -4.30 -18.09 5.53
N TRP A 91 -3.35 -17.49 6.24
CA TRP A 91 -3.57 -16.63 7.40
C TRP A 91 -2.63 -15.42 7.37
N VAL A 92 -2.83 -14.47 8.27
CA VAL A 92 -1.91 -13.33 8.41
C VAL A 92 -1.05 -13.53 9.63
N ALA A 93 0.24 -13.69 9.39
CA ALA A 93 1.28 -13.78 10.39
C ALA A 93 1.85 -12.39 10.73
N TYR A 94 2.41 -12.24 11.95
CA TYR A 94 3.27 -11.12 12.29
C TYR A 94 4.40 -11.52 13.21
N SER A 95 5.49 -10.76 13.17
CA SER A 95 6.63 -10.87 14.10
C SER A 95 6.96 -9.51 14.69
N ILE A 96 7.60 -9.53 15.86
CA ILE A 96 8.03 -8.35 16.60
C ILE A 96 9.54 -8.33 16.65
N GLY A 97 10.15 -7.27 16.14
CA GLY A 97 11.58 -7.02 16.20
C GLY A 97 11.95 -6.19 17.44
N THR A 98 12.91 -6.67 18.21
CA THR A 98 13.49 -5.93 19.32
C THR A 98 14.67 -5.10 18.82
N ILE A 99 14.64 -3.79 19.10
CA ILE A 99 15.70 -2.87 18.74
C ILE A 99 16.57 -2.64 19.96
N SER A 100 17.88 -2.91 19.84
CA SER A 100 18.88 -2.44 20.82
C SER A 100 19.43 -1.09 20.38
N LYS A 101 19.52 -0.16 21.32
CA LYS A 101 20.25 1.10 21.11
C LYS A 101 21.73 0.84 21.44
N PHE A 102 22.55 0.63 20.45
CA PHE A 102 24.00 0.85 20.59
C PHE A 102 24.32 2.21 19.99
N ALA A 103 25.24 2.93 20.63
CA ALA A 103 25.65 4.27 20.23
C ALA A 103 25.63 4.46 18.71
N ASN A 104 24.71 5.29 18.24
CA ASN A 104 24.53 5.74 16.85
C ASN A 104 24.05 4.70 15.81
N ASP A 105 23.67 3.48 16.17
CA ASP A 105 23.05 2.54 15.22
C ASP A 105 21.99 1.69 15.93
N SER A 106 20.71 1.87 15.59
CA SER A 106 19.63 1.02 16.08
C SER A 106 19.71 -0.32 15.35
N GLN A 107 20.25 -1.34 16.01
CA GLN A 107 20.27 -2.69 15.48
C GLN A 107 19.07 -3.49 15.98
N ILE A 108 18.55 -4.37 15.11
CA ILE A 108 17.54 -5.33 15.52
C ILE A 108 18.27 -6.54 16.03
N GLU A 109 18.09 -6.85 17.31
CA GLU A 109 18.74 -7.99 17.95
C GLU A 109 18.10 -9.32 17.57
N SER A 110 16.77 -9.32 17.46
CA SER A 110 16.02 -10.54 17.15
C SER A 110 14.61 -10.24 16.67
N TRP A 111 14.06 -11.20 15.95
CA TRP A 111 12.64 -11.25 15.60
C TRP A 111 11.96 -12.37 16.37
N SER A 112 10.75 -12.13 16.87
CA SER A 112 9.95 -13.20 17.48
C SER A 112 9.59 -14.25 16.45
N ALA A 113 9.31 -15.49 16.89
CA ALA A 113 8.61 -16.45 16.04
C ALA A 113 7.29 -15.83 15.50
N PRO A 114 6.80 -16.27 14.32
CA PRO A 114 5.54 -15.82 13.77
C PRO A 114 4.39 -16.03 14.75
N LYS A 115 3.55 -15.00 14.88
CA LYS A 115 2.33 -14.98 15.71
C LYS A 115 1.13 -14.77 14.79
N GLU A 116 -0.04 -15.21 15.25
CA GLU A 116 -1.27 -15.02 14.51
C GLU A 116 -1.80 -13.58 14.67
N LEU A 117 -1.86 -12.84 13.56
CA LEU A 117 -2.55 -11.55 13.49
C LEU A 117 -4.00 -11.73 13.03
N ALA A 118 -4.24 -12.58 12.04
CA ALA A 118 -5.58 -12.99 11.65
C ALA A 118 -5.57 -14.48 11.25
N PRO A 119 -6.42 -15.33 11.88
CA PRO A 119 -6.45 -16.77 11.62
C PRO A 119 -6.92 -17.11 10.20
N THR A 120 -6.78 -18.35 9.82
CA THR A 120 -7.47 -18.93 8.65
C THR A 120 -8.97 -18.71 8.73
N MET A 121 -9.67 -18.82 7.62
CA MET A 121 -11.14 -18.76 7.58
C MET A 121 -11.71 -19.97 6.84
N GLN A 122 -12.92 -20.38 7.24
CA GLN A 122 -13.54 -21.60 6.72
C GLN A 122 -13.86 -21.55 5.23
N ASN A 123 -14.22 -20.36 4.69
CA ASN A 123 -14.63 -20.19 3.30
C ASN A 123 -13.93 -18.96 2.70
N GLY A 124 -12.65 -19.11 2.41
CA GLY A 124 -11.83 -18.04 1.83
C GLY A 124 -10.45 -17.90 2.50
N ILE A 125 -9.82 -16.78 2.27
CA ILE A 125 -8.48 -16.49 2.80
C ILE A 125 -8.42 -15.08 3.40
N ARG A 126 -7.40 -14.83 4.24
CA ARG A 126 -7.04 -13.51 4.76
C ARG A 126 -5.64 -13.15 4.34
N THR A 127 -5.45 -11.89 3.92
CA THR A 127 -4.15 -11.38 3.49
C THR A 127 -3.80 -10.09 4.21
N SER A 128 -2.51 -9.76 4.26
CA SER A 128 -2.01 -8.51 4.84
C SER A 128 -2.53 -7.30 4.05
N GLY A 129 -3.06 -6.31 4.73
CA GLY A 129 -3.58 -5.06 4.14
C GLY A 129 -2.74 -3.84 4.47
N GLY A 130 -1.78 -3.93 5.40
CA GLY A 130 -0.94 -2.82 5.81
C GLY A 130 -1.10 -2.43 7.28
N TRP A 131 -0.47 -1.34 7.67
CA TRP A 131 -0.48 -0.81 9.03
C TRP A 131 -0.87 0.67 9.06
N ASN A 132 -1.33 1.11 10.23
CA ASN A 132 -1.36 2.51 10.61
C ASN A 132 -1.11 2.65 12.12
N VAL A 133 -0.59 3.78 12.54
CA VAL A 133 -0.46 4.14 13.97
C VAL A 133 -1.19 5.44 14.20
N HIS A 134 -2.13 5.43 15.11
CA HIS A 134 -2.89 6.63 15.44
C HIS A 134 -3.27 6.65 16.93
N ASN A 135 -2.97 7.76 17.62
CA ASN A 135 -3.27 7.97 19.05
C ASN A 135 -2.85 6.77 19.92
N ASP A 136 -1.55 6.42 19.89
CA ASP A 136 -0.96 5.28 20.63
C ASP A 136 -1.60 3.91 20.36
N THR A 137 -2.31 3.79 19.27
CA THR A 137 -2.96 2.56 18.84
C THR A 137 -2.33 2.06 17.53
N LEU A 138 -1.89 0.82 17.54
CA LEU A 138 -1.44 0.11 16.35
C LEU A 138 -2.65 -0.51 15.64
N ILE A 139 -2.83 -0.18 14.37
CA ILE A 139 -3.96 -0.62 13.54
C ILE A 139 -3.40 -1.51 12.43
N ALA A 140 -3.87 -2.76 12.37
CA ALA A 140 -3.52 -3.72 11.32
C ALA A 140 -4.69 -3.85 10.35
N PHE A 141 -4.49 -3.52 9.08
CA PHE A 141 -5.47 -3.77 8.03
C PHE A 141 -5.33 -5.20 7.52
N ILE A 142 -6.46 -5.85 7.34
CA ILE A 142 -6.58 -7.25 6.92
C ILE A 142 -7.59 -7.32 5.76
N ASN A 143 -7.21 -7.94 4.67
CA ASN A 143 -8.16 -8.24 3.61
C ASN A 143 -8.82 -9.60 3.85
N VAL A 144 -10.11 -9.68 3.59
CA VAL A 144 -10.92 -10.90 3.66
C VAL A 144 -11.41 -11.21 2.26
N TRP A 145 -11.08 -12.39 1.75
CA TRP A 145 -11.40 -12.87 0.41
C TRP A 145 -12.30 -14.09 0.49
N PRO A 146 -13.64 -13.94 0.42
CA PRO A 146 -14.54 -15.08 0.40
C PRO A 146 -14.33 -15.94 -0.85
N ALA A 147 -14.28 -17.25 -0.68
CA ALA A 147 -14.05 -18.19 -1.79
C ALA A 147 -15.23 -18.29 -2.77
N ASP A 148 -16.44 -17.98 -2.31
CA ASP A 148 -17.69 -18.02 -3.10
C ASP A 148 -18.00 -16.69 -3.81
N MET A 149 -17.14 -15.67 -3.63
CA MET A 149 -17.34 -14.38 -4.29
C MET A 149 -16.94 -14.44 -5.77
N SER A 150 -17.92 -14.19 -6.64
CA SER A 150 -17.72 -14.16 -8.09
C SER A 150 -18.33 -12.90 -8.70
N PRO A 151 -17.55 -12.10 -9.46
CA PRO A 151 -16.11 -12.24 -9.69
C PRO A 151 -15.29 -12.10 -8.40
N LYS A 152 -14.06 -12.70 -8.37
CA LYS A 152 -13.15 -12.66 -7.22
C LYS A 152 -12.99 -11.23 -6.72
N GLY A 153 -13.12 -11.03 -5.42
CA GLY A 153 -12.99 -9.76 -4.74
C GLY A 153 -12.96 -9.97 -3.23
N GLY A 154 -13.01 -8.90 -2.45
CA GLY A 154 -12.92 -9.03 -1.00
C GLY A 154 -13.38 -7.77 -0.26
N TYR A 155 -13.09 -7.77 1.04
CA TYR A 155 -13.44 -6.72 1.98
C TYR A 155 -12.22 -6.28 2.77
N ALA A 156 -12.13 -4.98 3.09
CA ALA A 156 -11.14 -4.46 4.00
C ALA A 156 -11.65 -4.50 5.44
N TYR A 157 -10.83 -5.06 6.33
CA TYR A 157 -11.05 -5.12 7.77
C TYR A 157 -9.84 -4.55 8.51
N TYR A 158 -9.98 -4.34 9.81
CA TYR A 158 -8.87 -3.97 10.68
C TYR A 158 -8.99 -4.63 12.05
N ARG A 159 -7.86 -4.76 12.72
CA ARG A 159 -7.73 -5.02 14.15
C ARG A 159 -6.90 -3.92 14.78
N GLU A 160 -7.05 -3.70 16.06
CA GLU A 160 -6.32 -2.67 16.79
C GLU A 160 -5.72 -3.22 18.07
N SER A 161 -4.59 -2.65 18.47
CA SER A 161 -3.85 -3.02 19.68
C SER A 161 -3.21 -1.80 20.30
N ALA A 162 -3.32 -1.69 21.63
CA ALA A 162 -2.63 -0.64 22.39
C ALA A 162 -1.19 -1.03 22.77
N ASP A 163 -0.85 -2.32 22.74
CA ASP A 163 0.44 -2.87 23.17
C ASP A 163 1.20 -3.61 22.05
N GLY A 164 0.57 -3.80 20.88
CA GLY A 164 1.11 -4.57 19.75
C GLY A 164 1.14 -6.10 19.98
N ILE A 165 0.51 -6.57 21.05
CA ILE A 165 0.49 -8.00 21.45
C ILE A 165 -0.95 -8.50 21.60
N THR A 166 -1.78 -7.74 22.30
CA THR A 166 -3.19 -8.05 22.53
C THR A 166 -4.03 -7.36 21.46
N TRP A 167 -4.72 -8.16 20.66
CA TRP A 167 -5.48 -7.67 19.52
C TRP A 167 -6.99 -7.71 19.76
N GLY A 168 -7.66 -6.60 19.46
CA GLY A 168 -9.12 -6.54 19.45
C GLY A 168 -9.76 -7.41 18.36
N GLU A 169 -11.08 -7.37 18.26
CA GLU A 169 -11.84 -8.08 17.24
C GLU A 169 -11.57 -7.53 15.83
N LEU A 170 -11.79 -8.38 14.82
CA LEU A 170 -11.74 -7.99 13.41
C LEU A 170 -13.00 -7.17 13.07
N LYS A 171 -12.82 -5.89 12.69
CA LYS A 171 -13.91 -4.95 12.36
C LYS A 171 -13.79 -4.49 10.91
N PRO A 172 -14.90 -4.24 10.21
CA PRO A 172 -14.87 -3.72 8.85
C PRO A 172 -14.31 -2.28 8.82
N VAL A 173 -13.52 -1.98 7.80
CA VAL A 173 -13.20 -0.59 7.43
C VAL A 173 -14.47 0.03 6.85
N LEU A 174 -14.79 1.29 7.23
CA LEU A 174 -16.05 1.93 6.84
C LEU A 174 -15.83 3.06 5.83
N MET A 175 -16.72 3.12 4.86
CA MET A 175 -16.88 4.25 3.97
C MET A 175 -17.50 5.45 4.70
N LYS A 176 -17.51 6.62 4.08
CA LYS A 176 -18.05 7.86 4.67
C LYS A 176 -19.56 7.78 4.98
N ASP A 177 -20.29 6.98 4.26
CA ASP A 177 -21.73 6.75 4.49
C ASP A 177 -22.01 5.70 5.59
N GLY A 178 -20.97 5.18 6.24
CA GLY A 178 -21.06 4.15 7.27
C GLY A 178 -21.15 2.71 6.76
N SER A 179 -21.21 2.49 5.46
CA SER A 179 -21.17 1.15 4.87
C SER A 179 -19.79 0.51 4.99
N ALA A 180 -19.72 -0.82 5.06
CA ALA A 180 -18.46 -1.55 5.02
C ALA A 180 -17.78 -1.38 3.64
N MET A 181 -16.45 -1.24 3.64
CA MET A 181 -15.67 -1.14 2.41
C MET A 181 -15.67 -2.49 1.67
N THR A 182 -16.34 -2.53 0.52
CA THR A 182 -16.39 -3.70 -0.37
C THR A 182 -15.23 -3.67 -1.37
N ALA A 183 -14.02 -3.65 -0.83
CA ALA A 183 -12.77 -3.59 -1.57
C ALA A 183 -11.64 -4.19 -0.73
N VAL A 184 -10.52 -4.51 -1.37
CA VAL A 184 -9.29 -4.88 -0.68
C VAL A 184 -8.26 -3.77 -0.82
N ILE A 185 -7.47 -3.57 0.24
CA ILE A 185 -6.35 -2.61 0.29
C ILE A 185 -5.05 -3.38 0.35
N GLU A 186 -4.01 -2.89 -0.31
CA GLU A 186 -2.75 -3.62 -0.43
C GLU A 186 -1.52 -2.77 -0.11
N GLN A 187 -1.74 -1.52 0.31
CA GLN A 187 -0.72 -0.57 0.72
C GLN A 187 -1.12 0.09 2.03
N ASP A 188 -0.13 0.56 2.79
CA ASP A 188 -0.37 1.43 3.92
C ASP A 188 -0.97 2.75 3.45
N PRO A 189 -1.85 3.38 4.23
CA PRO A 189 -2.30 4.73 3.91
C PRO A 189 -1.15 5.72 4.04
N HIS A 190 -1.08 6.67 3.13
CA HIS A 190 -0.13 7.79 3.17
C HIS A 190 -0.82 9.05 3.68
N GLU A 191 -0.20 9.75 4.60
CA GLU A 191 -0.71 11.02 5.10
C GLU A 191 -0.05 12.20 4.40
N TYR A 192 -0.88 13.11 3.86
CA TYR A 192 -0.45 14.41 3.38
C TYR A 192 -1.45 15.49 3.82
N ASN A 193 -0.95 16.51 4.50
CA ASN A 193 -1.73 17.67 4.92
C ASN A 193 -3.02 17.32 5.69
N GLY A 194 -2.93 16.41 6.68
CA GLY A 194 -4.03 16.00 7.54
C GLY A 194 -5.11 15.15 6.85
N ARG A 195 -4.74 14.42 5.81
CA ARG A 195 -5.60 13.49 5.08
C ARG A 195 -4.85 12.22 4.74
N LEU A 196 -5.49 11.08 4.94
CA LEU A 196 -4.98 9.80 4.47
C LEU A 196 -5.42 9.53 3.04
N TYR A 197 -4.48 9.03 2.24
CA TYR A 197 -4.68 8.60 0.86
C TYR A 197 -4.30 7.13 0.72
N ASN A 198 -5.04 6.41 -0.09
CA ASN A 198 -4.76 5.05 -0.50
C ASN A 198 -5.45 4.78 -1.84
N ALA A 199 -5.41 3.56 -2.32
CA ALA A 199 -6.34 3.06 -3.30
C ALA A 199 -6.75 1.63 -2.95
N ALA A 200 -7.92 1.24 -3.41
CA ALA A 200 -8.50 -0.06 -3.12
C ALA A 200 -9.04 -0.70 -4.40
N HIS A 201 -9.08 -2.03 -4.41
CA HIS A 201 -9.63 -2.83 -5.49
C HIS A 201 -11.08 -3.17 -5.17
N PHE A 202 -11.99 -2.40 -5.77
CA PHE A 202 -13.43 -2.47 -5.49
C PHE A 202 -14.13 -3.57 -6.28
N GLN A 203 -15.18 -4.09 -5.66
CA GLN A 203 -16.12 -4.99 -6.32
C GLN A 203 -17.09 -4.25 -7.24
N PRO A 204 -17.64 -4.96 -8.28
CA PRO A 204 -17.38 -6.37 -8.63
C PRO A 204 -16.01 -6.56 -9.27
N GLY A 205 -15.34 -7.65 -8.93
CA GLY A 205 -13.98 -7.94 -9.40
C GLY A 205 -12.91 -7.13 -8.65
N LEU A 206 -11.88 -6.66 -9.35
CA LEU A 206 -10.76 -5.89 -8.80
C LEU A 206 -10.60 -4.57 -9.57
N LEU A 207 -11.56 -3.67 -9.41
CA LEU A 207 -11.53 -2.35 -10.04
C LEU A 207 -10.83 -1.35 -9.12
N VAL A 208 -9.61 -0.96 -9.47
CA VAL A 208 -8.84 -0.01 -8.67
C VAL A 208 -9.51 1.36 -8.68
N ASN A 209 -9.62 1.96 -7.51
CA ASN A 209 -10.03 3.33 -7.36
C ASN A 209 -9.25 3.99 -6.21
N PRO A 210 -8.69 5.20 -6.43
CA PRO A 210 -8.15 6.02 -5.37
C PRO A 210 -9.19 6.32 -4.30
N ILE A 211 -8.77 6.33 -3.04
CA ILE A 211 -9.61 6.63 -1.88
C ILE A 211 -8.88 7.59 -0.95
N TYR A 212 -9.65 8.36 -0.18
CA TYR A 212 -9.12 9.24 0.85
C TYR A 212 -10.04 9.31 2.06
N THR A 213 -9.47 9.68 3.22
CA THR A 213 -10.26 9.96 4.42
C THR A 213 -9.60 11.05 5.26
N ASP A 214 -10.38 11.85 5.94
CA ASP A 214 -9.92 12.82 6.95
C ASP A 214 -9.89 12.19 8.36
N ASP A 215 -10.31 10.93 8.52
CA ASP A 215 -10.06 10.13 9.73
C ASP A 215 -8.65 9.54 9.68
N LEU A 216 -7.72 10.17 10.40
CA LEU A 216 -6.30 9.76 10.42
C LEU A 216 -6.07 8.37 11.04
N SER A 217 -7.07 7.76 11.65
CA SER A 217 -7.00 6.35 12.02
C SER A 217 -7.11 5.40 10.82
N GLY A 218 -7.71 5.87 9.71
CA GLY A 218 -7.97 5.06 8.52
C GLY A 218 -9.02 3.96 8.72
N ARG A 219 -9.74 3.96 9.84
CA ARG A 219 -10.78 2.96 10.13
C ARG A 219 -12.11 3.28 9.49
N THR A 220 -12.38 4.56 9.29
CA THR A 220 -13.68 5.05 8.84
C THR A 220 -13.57 6.22 7.86
N GLY A 221 -14.70 6.68 7.34
CA GLY A 221 -14.79 7.94 6.61
C GLY A 221 -14.21 7.91 5.20
N TRP A 222 -13.87 6.75 4.67
CA TRP A 222 -13.27 6.61 3.35
C TRP A 222 -14.22 7.06 2.24
N VAL A 223 -13.69 7.84 1.33
CA VAL A 223 -14.38 8.35 0.14
C VAL A 223 -13.72 7.76 -1.09
N LYS A 224 -14.53 7.19 -1.96
CA LYS A 224 -14.11 6.77 -3.30
C LYS A 224 -13.96 8.02 -4.16
N ALA A 225 -12.76 8.24 -4.72
CA ALA A 225 -12.48 9.39 -5.56
C ALA A 225 -13.21 9.32 -6.91
N LYS A 226 -13.37 10.46 -7.56
CA LYS A 226 -13.81 10.51 -8.95
C LYS A 226 -12.62 10.14 -9.85
N TYR A 227 -12.65 8.91 -10.35
CA TYR A 227 -11.60 8.32 -11.16
C TYR A 227 -12.20 7.38 -12.20
N MET A 228 -11.58 7.32 -13.36
CA MET A 228 -11.99 6.44 -14.45
C MET A 228 -10.81 5.55 -14.83
N ASN A 229 -11.01 4.24 -14.71
CA ASN A 229 -10.02 3.27 -15.15
C ASN A 229 -9.80 3.34 -16.66
N MET A 230 -8.58 3.00 -17.10
CA MET A 230 -8.28 2.76 -18.50
C MET A 230 -9.15 1.62 -19.04
N GLU A 231 -9.29 1.56 -20.36
CA GLU A 231 -9.96 0.45 -21.01
C GLU A 231 -9.33 -0.89 -20.60
N HIS A 232 -10.17 -1.82 -20.18
CA HIS A 232 -9.76 -3.14 -19.69
C HIS A 232 -10.81 -4.20 -20.13
N SER A 233 -10.34 -5.42 -20.24
CA SER A 233 -11.20 -6.58 -20.46
C SER A 233 -11.42 -7.35 -19.16
N GLY A 234 -12.65 -7.85 -18.98
CA GLY A 234 -12.99 -8.64 -17.79
C GLY A 234 -13.25 -7.79 -16.54
N THR A 235 -13.03 -8.38 -15.37
CA THR A 235 -13.43 -7.85 -14.06
C THR A 235 -12.30 -7.17 -13.27
N ASN A 236 -11.10 -7.10 -13.84
CA ASN A 236 -9.96 -6.44 -13.22
C ASN A 236 -9.59 -5.20 -14.02
N SER A 237 -9.36 -4.09 -13.36
CA SER A 237 -8.82 -2.91 -14.02
C SER A 237 -7.40 -3.17 -14.56
N ARG A 238 -6.97 -2.36 -15.51
CA ARG A 238 -5.62 -2.40 -16.03
C ARG A 238 -4.61 -1.89 -14.99
N GLU A 239 -5.00 -0.88 -14.25
CA GLU A 239 -4.28 -0.33 -13.12
C GLU A 239 -4.38 -1.28 -11.92
N MET A 240 -3.24 -1.77 -11.43
CA MET A 240 -3.21 -2.71 -10.31
C MET A 240 -2.19 -2.28 -9.26
N GLU A 241 -2.43 -2.69 -8.02
CA GLU A 241 -1.47 -2.62 -6.92
C GLU A 241 -0.84 -1.21 -6.78
N PRO A 242 -1.65 -0.17 -6.54
CA PRO A 242 -1.22 1.23 -6.52
C PRO A 242 -0.25 1.55 -5.38
N SER A 243 0.56 2.59 -5.59
CA SER A 243 1.28 3.31 -4.54
C SER A 243 1.30 4.80 -4.88
N LEU A 244 1.65 5.69 -3.95
CA LEU A 244 1.51 7.12 -4.19
C LEU A 244 2.59 7.95 -3.49
N PHE A 245 2.78 9.17 -3.98
CA PHE A 245 3.65 10.19 -3.42
C PHE A 245 3.10 11.58 -3.72
N GLN A 246 3.61 12.60 -3.03
CA GLN A 246 3.34 14.00 -3.34
C GLN A 246 4.51 14.58 -4.14
N ASN A 247 4.24 15.28 -5.25
CA ASN A 247 5.27 15.97 -6.03
C ASN A 247 5.55 17.39 -5.47
N SER A 248 6.54 18.07 -6.03
CA SER A 248 6.93 19.42 -5.61
C SER A 248 5.87 20.51 -5.80
N ASP A 249 4.84 20.25 -6.61
CA ASP A 249 3.69 21.16 -6.78
C ASP A 249 2.60 20.90 -5.73
N GLY A 250 2.80 19.94 -4.81
CA GLY A 250 1.81 19.53 -3.83
C GLY A 250 0.71 18.62 -4.39
N GLU A 251 0.84 18.17 -5.63
CA GLU A 251 -0.11 17.27 -6.27
C GLU A 251 0.15 15.81 -5.82
N ILE A 252 -0.90 15.02 -5.66
CA ILE A 252 -0.77 13.60 -5.32
C ILE A 252 -0.66 12.79 -6.61
N VAL A 253 0.45 12.10 -6.78
CA VAL A 253 0.71 11.20 -7.92
C VAL A 253 0.52 9.76 -7.46
N MET A 254 -0.30 9.00 -8.18
CA MET A 254 -0.48 7.57 -7.96
C MET A 254 0.12 6.78 -9.12
N THR A 255 0.94 5.79 -8.79
CA THR A 255 1.57 4.89 -9.76
C THR A 255 1.00 3.49 -9.62
N PHE A 256 0.87 2.77 -10.73
CA PHE A 256 0.26 1.45 -10.79
C PHE A 256 1.13 0.47 -11.59
N ARG A 257 1.01 -0.81 -11.28
CA ARG A 257 1.41 -1.88 -12.15
C ARG A 257 0.47 -1.94 -13.35
N ASP A 258 1.01 -2.09 -14.58
CA ASP A 258 0.18 -2.32 -15.78
C ASP A 258 -0.17 -3.80 -15.94
N GLN A 259 -1.44 -4.15 -15.78
CA GLN A 259 -1.91 -5.52 -15.92
C GLN A 259 -1.81 -6.03 -17.38
N ASN A 260 -1.79 -5.13 -18.38
CA ASN A 260 -1.63 -5.47 -19.79
C ASN A 260 -0.19 -5.79 -20.20
N SER A 261 0.76 -5.77 -19.24
CA SER A 261 2.16 -6.18 -19.49
C SER A 261 2.87 -5.34 -20.55
N THR A 262 2.68 -4.02 -20.53
CA THR A 262 3.52 -3.11 -21.34
C THR A 262 4.96 -3.06 -20.83
N TYR A 263 5.19 -3.52 -19.59
CA TYR A 263 6.46 -3.42 -18.86
C TYR A 263 6.91 -1.98 -18.60
N TYR A 264 5.93 -1.09 -18.48
CA TYR A 264 6.09 0.28 -18.01
C TYR A 264 5.01 0.62 -17.01
N ARG A 265 5.31 1.55 -16.11
CA ARG A 265 4.38 2.00 -15.08
C ARG A 265 3.27 2.86 -15.65
N LEU A 266 2.10 2.71 -15.06
CA LEU A 266 0.98 3.63 -15.23
C LEU A 266 1.00 4.67 -14.11
N ALA A 267 0.52 5.88 -14.39
CA ALA A 267 0.37 6.92 -13.40
C ALA A 267 -0.83 7.84 -13.67
N SER A 268 -1.38 8.38 -12.58
CA SER A 268 -2.44 9.39 -12.58
C SER A 268 -2.13 10.44 -11.51
N VAL A 269 -2.67 11.66 -11.64
CA VAL A 269 -2.41 12.76 -10.72
C VAL A 269 -3.71 13.40 -10.25
N SER A 270 -3.75 13.77 -8.97
CA SER A 270 -4.79 14.59 -8.36
C SER A 270 -4.24 15.94 -7.93
N LYS A 271 -4.95 17.03 -8.33
CA LYS A 271 -4.62 18.43 -8.01
C LYS A 271 -5.55 19.03 -6.95
N ASP A 272 -6.50 18.27 -6.47
CA ASP A 272 -7.57 18.68 -5.57
C ASP A 272 -7.69 17.81 -4.32
N ARG A 273 -6.53 17.43 -3.77
CA ARG A 273 -6.43 16.64 -2.56
C ARG A 273 -7.15 15.27 -2.67
N GLY A 274 -6.99 14.60 -3.82
CA GLY A 274 -7.49 13.24 -4.03
C GLY A 274 -8.96 13.13 -4.43
N ALA A 275 -9.69 14.24 -4.56
CA ALA A 275 -11.11 14.18 -4.89
C ALA A 275 -11.37 13.77 -6.35
N THR A 276 -10.56 14.28 -7.27
CA THR A 276 -10.58 13.89 -8.69
C THR A 276 -9.18 13.55 -9.19
N TRP A 277 -9.12 12.71 -10.20
CA TRP A 277 -7.87 12.22 -10.76
C TRP A 277 -7.86 12.37 -12.28
N SER A 278 -6.68 12.61 -12.85
CA SER A 278 -6.49 12.66 -14.29
C SER A 278 -6.77 11.30 -14.93
N THR A 279 -6.88 11.28 -16.27
CA THR A 279 -6.69 10.03 -17.02
C THR A 279 -5.35 9.41 -16.66
N THR A 280 -5.34 8.08 -16.59
CA THR A 280 -4.10 7.34 -16.36
C THR A 280 -3.27 7.29 -17.64
N GLU A 281 -1.98 7.60 -17.51
CA GLU A 281 -1.03 7.65 -18.60
C GLU A 281 0.08 6.61 -18.42
N LEU A 282 0.64 6.12 -19.51
CA LEU A 282 1.82 5.26 -19.50
C LEU A 282 3.07 6.14 -19.32
N THR A 283 3.88 5.83 -18.30
CA THR A 283 5.18 6.48 -18.10
C THR A 283 6.29 5.77 -18.88
N ASN A 284 7.49 6.33 -18.87
CA ASN A 284 8.70 5.64 -19.37
C ASN A 284 9.47 4.89 -18.27
N MET A 285 8.91 4.73 -17.07
CA MET A 285 9.51 3.97 -15.96
C MET A 285 9.34 2.47 -16.23
N PRO A 286 10.43 1.69 -16.39
CA PRO A 286 10.36 0.25 -16.58
C PRO A 286 9.67 -0.44 -15.38
N ASP A 287 8.96 -1.54 -15.66
CA ASP A 287 8.22 -2.32 -14.67
C ASP A 287 8.15 -3.81 -15.03
N SER A 288 8.55 -4.65 -14.11
CA SER A 288 8.44 -6.10 -14.25
C SER A 288 6.99 -6.63 -14.16
N ARG A 289 5.99 -5.79 -14.27
CA ARG A 289 4.60 -6.12 -13.95
C ARG A 289 4.46 -6.59 -12.50
N ALA A 290 5.02 -5.83 -11.58
CA ALA A 290 5.04 -6.14 -10.16
C ALA A 290 4.54 -4.96 -9.32
N LYS A 291 4.09 -5.28 -8.09
CA LYS A 291 3.79 -4.27 -7.06
C LYS A 291 5.03 -3.42 -6.79
N GLN A 292 4.82 -2.16 -6.49
CA GLN A 292 5.82 -1.18 -6.11
C GLN A 292 5.46 -0.53 -4.79
N SER A 293 6.39 0.26 -4.25
CA SER A 293 6.13 1.18 -3.14
C SER A 293 6.77 2.52 -3.44
N ALA A 294 6.03 3.60 -3.27
CA ALA A 294 6.48 4.97 -3.46
C ALA A 294 6.16 5.80 -2.23
N GLY A 295 6.78 6.96 -2.09
CA GLY A 295 6.51 7.89 -1.00
C GLY A 295 7.49 9.06 -1.02
N ASN A 296 7.41 9.89 0.03
CA ASN A 296 8.29 11.04 0.20
C ASN A 296 9.33 10.79 1.30
N LEU A 297 10.51 11.34 1.10
CA LEU A 297 11.59 11.43 2.07
C LEU A 297 11.44 12.71 2.92
N PRO A 298 12.17 12.84 4.04
CA PRO A 298 12.03 13.99 4.95
C PRO A 298 12.26 15.36 4.33
N ASP A 299 13.11 15.45 3.31
CA ASP A 299 13.41 16.68 2.55
C ASP A 299 12.37 17.00 1.47
N GLY A 300 11.29 16.20 1.36
CA GLY A 300 10.26 16.33 0.33
C GLY A 300 10.59 15.61 -0.98
N SER A 301 11.82 15.13 -1.18
CA SER A 301 12.17 14.32 -2.33
C SER A 301 11.37 13.00 -2.34
N VAL A 302 11.31 12.35 -3.50
CA VAL A 302 10.43 11.20 -3.76
C VAL A 302 11.25 9.96 -4.04
N TYR A 303 10.80 8.83 -3.51
CA TYR A 303 11.34 7.52 -3.87
C TYR A 303 10.27 6.62 -4.51
N LEU A 304 10.72 5.69 -5.34
CA LEU A 304 9.94 4.58 -5.89
C LEU A 304 10.79 3.31 -5.83
N VAL A 305 10.31 2.32 -5.07
CA VAL A 305 10.93 0.99 -4.96
C VAL A 305 10.21 0.01 -5.85
N SER A 306 10.94 -0.65 -6.75
CA SER A 306 10.37 -1.54 -7.75
C SER A 306 11.40 -2.51 -8.34
N ASN A 307 10.97 -3.33 -9.31
CA ASN A 307 11.84 -4.11 -10.17
C ASN A 307 11.80 -3.46 -11.57
N PRO A 308 12.72 -2.51 -11.90
CA PRO A 308 12.61 -1.66 -13.08
C PRO A 308 13.18 -2.33 -14.33
N VAL A 309 12.62 -3.47 -14.72
CA VAL A 309 12.99 -4.24 -15.92
C VAL A 309 11.81 -4.36 -16.89
N THR A 310 12.10 -4.45 -18.18
CA THR A 310 11.10 -4.55 -19.25
C THR A 310 10.70 -5.99 -19.57
N ASN A 311 10.60 -6.84 -18.54
CA ASN A 311 10.18 -8.24 -18.63
C ASN A 311 9.56 -8.70 -17.28
N LYS A 312 9.18 -9.98 -17.16
CA LYS A 312 8.51 -10.51 -15.95
C LYS A 312 9.44 -10.88 -14.80
N THR A 313 10.75 -10.67 -14.92
CA THR A 313 11.66 -10.97 -13.81
C THR A 313 11.53 -9.95 -12.71
N ARG A 314 11.58 -10.40 -11.46
CA ARG A 314 11.52 -9.51 -10.28
C ARG A 314 12.91 -9.32 -9.67
N ILE A 315 13.88 -9.05 -10.54
CA ILE A 315 15.29 -8.90 -10.24
C ILE A 315 15.87 -7.83 -11.20
N PRO A 316 16.62 -6.88 -10.68
CA PRO A 316 16.90 -6.56 -9.29
C PRO A 316 15.70 -5.92 -8.57
N LEU A 317 15.78 -5.75 -7.24
CA LEU A 317 14.98 -4.82 -6.48
C LEU A 317 15.76 -3.52 -6.34
N SER A 318 15.18 -2.40 -6.77
CA SER A 318 15.87 -1.12 -6.81
C SER A 318 15.03 0.00 -6.19
N ILE A 319 15.71 1.04 -5.68
CA ILE A 319 15.11 2.31 -5.31
C ILE A 319 15.48 3.35 -6.36
N THR A 320 14.50 4.11 -6.82
CA THR A 320 14.66 5.22 -7.76
C THR A 320 14.24 6.51 -7.07
N LEU A 321 14.98 7.59 -7.25
CA LEU A 321 14.85 8.84 -6.52
C LEU A 321 14.60 10.01 -7.46
N SER A 322 13.84 10.99 -6.97
CA SER A 322 13.53 12.25 -7.65
C SER A 322 13.50 13.39 -6.63
N ASN A 323 14.10 14.52 -6.93
CA ASN A 323 14.03 15.69 -6.05
C ASN A 323 12.66 16.40 -6.10
N ASP A 324 11.90 16.23 -7.17
CA ASP A 324 10.65 16.95 -7.42
C ASP A 324 9.42 16.06 -7.64
N GLY A 325 9.63 14.74 -7.72
CA GLY A 325 8.56 13.79 -8.05
C GLY A 325 8.08 13.85 -9.50
N LYS A 326 8.79 14.58 -10.38
CA LYS A 326 8.47 14.71 -11.81
C LYS A 326 9.51 14.02 -12.69
N ILE A 327 10.80 14.12 -12.33
CA ILE A 327 11.89 13.46 -13.03
C ILE A 327 12.67 12.60 -12.04
N PHE A 328 12.64 11.29 -12.25
CA PHE A 328 13.46 10.33 -11.52
C PHE A 328 14.80 10.17 -12.23
N ASP A 329 15.89 10.59 -11.58
CA ASP A 329 17.23 10.75 -12.17
C ASP A 329 18.33 10.00 -11.42
N ARG A 330 18.05 9.42 -10.27
CA ARG A 330 18.99 8.62 -9.45
C ARG A 330 18.37 7.27 -9.12
N ALA A 331 19.19 6.22 -9.10
CA ALA A 331 18.73 4.89 -8.70
C ALA A 331 19.87 4.08 -8.08
N TYR A 332 19.48 3.15 -7.20
CA TYR A 332 20.38 2.20 -6.55
C TYR A 332 19.74 0.82 -6.46
N ASN A 333 20.55 -0.22 -6.52
CA ASN A 333 20.10 -1.58 -6.20
C ASN A 333 20.00 -1.78 -4.69
N LEU A 334 18.91 -2.40 -4.25
CA LEU A 334 18.73 -2.91 -2.90
C LEU A 334 19.11 -4.38 -2.83
N ARG A 335 18.71 -5.14 -3.86
CA ARG A 335 19.02 -6.56 -4.00
C ARG A 335 19.29 -6.90 -5.46
N THR A 336 20.24 -7.76 -5.70
CA THR A 336 20.66 -8.18 -7.05
C THR A 336 20.55 -9.71 -7.24
N GLN A 337 20.76 -10.17 -8.46
CA GLN A 337 20.77 -11.59 -8.80
C GLN A 337 21.81 -12.37 -7.98
N GLY A 338 22.98 -11.77 -7.71
CA GLY A 338 24.06 -12.44 -6.97
C GLY A 338 23.77 -12.70 -5.50
N GLU A 339 22.73 -12.07 -4.94
CA GLU A 339 22.31 -12.23 -3.54
C GLU A 339 21.07 -13.11 -3.40
N LEU A 340 20.51 -13.56 -4.52
CA LEU A 340 19.26 -14.32 -4.52
C LEU A 340 19.54 -15.80 -4.18
N PRO A 341 18.97 -16.33 -3.08
CA PRO A 341 19.06 -17.74 -2.78
C PRO A 341 18.21 -18.58 -3.75
N ASP A 342 18.51 -19.85 -3.84
CA ASP A 342 17.65 -20.80 -4.54
C ASP A 342 16.27 -20.87 -3.88
N ARG A 343 15.22 -21.01 -4.70
CA ARG A 343 13.88 -21.34 -4.21
C ARG A 343 13.88 -22.79 -3.74
N VAL A 344 13.43 -23.02 -2.50
CA VAL A 344 13.47 -24.34 -1.87
C VAL A 344 12.17 -25.12 -2.02
N TYR A 345 11.03 -24.42 -2.00
CA TYR A 345 9.71 -25.04 -1.95
C TYR A 345 8.87 -24.70 -3.19
N GLU A 346 8.23 -25.68 -3.78
CA GLU A 346 7.28 -25.49 -4.85
C GLU A 346 5.93 -24.95 -4.34
N GLY A 347 5.14 -24.33 -5.22
CA GLY A 347 3.82 -23.81 -4.92
C GLY A 347 3.25 -23.00 -6.07
N GLN A 348 1.92 -22.96 -6.17
CA GLN A 348 1.23 -22.17 -7.19
C GLN A 348 1.51 -20.67 -6.99
N TYR A 349 1.76 -19.96 -8.07
CA TYR A 349 2.10 -18.53 -8.10
C TYR A 349 3.40 -18.14 -7.38
N LYS A 350 4.19 -19.10 -6.91
CA LYS A 350 5.55 -18.83 -6.47
C LYS A 350 6.44 -18.55 -7.68
N SER A 351 7.32 -17.60 -7.55
CA SER A 351 8.30 -17.24 -8.58
C SER A 351 9.59 -16.76 -7.93
N ILE A 352 10.68 -16.91 -8.69
CA ILE A 352 12.01 -16.46 -8.26
C ILE A 352 12.07 -14.93 -8.28
N GLY A 353 12.74 -14.33 -7.28
CA GLY A 353 13.01 -12.90 -7.21
C GLY A 353 12.51 -12.24 -5.94
N TYR A 354 12.47 -10.89 -5.97
CA TYR A 354 12.09 -10.02 -4.85
C TYR A 354 10.69 -9.45 -5.08
N HIS A 355 9.76 -9.79 -4.20
CA HIS A 355 8.33 -9.60 -4.45
C HIS A 355 7.72 -8.56 -3.52
N TYR A 356 6.87 -7.70 -4.11
CA TYR A 356 5.91 -6.85 -3.42
C TYR A 356 6.53 -5.96 -2.35
N PRO A 357 7.51 -5.11 -2.74
CA PRO A 357 8.12 -4.20 -1.79
C PRO A 357 7.09 -3.26 -1.17
N LYS A 358 7.24 -3.01 0.13
CA LYS A 358 6.57 -1.94 0.87
C LYS A 358 7.59 -1.21 1.72
N THR A 359 7.33 0.07 1.95
CA THR A 359 8.29 0.96 2.60
C THR A 359 7.68 1.61 3.83
N MET A 360 8.52 1.85 4.82
CA MET A 360 8.21 2.73 5.95
C MET A 360 9.44 3.51 6.35
N ARG A 361 9.26 4.70 6.88
CA ARG A 361 10.30 5.43 7.58
C ARG A 361 10.22 5.14 9.07
N TYR A 362 11.35 4.83 9.70
CA TYR A 362 11.45 4.74 11.15
C TYR A 362 12.85 5.13 11.61
N GLY A 363 12.92 6.07 12.57
CA GLY A 363 14.20 6.69 12.94
C GLY A 363 14.92 7.27 11.71
N ASP A 364 16.19 7.02 11.62
CA ASP A 364 17.09 7.56 10.57
C ASP A 364 17.15 6.67 9.30
N TYR A 365 16.19 5.75 9.14
CA TYR A 365 16.20 4.79 8.05
C TYR A 365 14.90 4.75 7.26
N LEU A 366 15.04 4.50 5.96
CA LEU A 366 13.97 3.95 5.11
C LEU A 366 14.07 2.42 5.13
N TYR A 367 13.02 1.75 5.57
CA TYR A 367 12.88 0.29 5.56
C TYR A 367 12.09 -0.11 4.33
N VAL A 368 12.61 -1.07 3.60
CA VAL A 368 11.97 -1.68 2.43
C VAL A 368 11.76 -3.16 2.73
N SER A 369 10.52 -3.56 3.00
CA SER A 369 10.14 -4.95 3.25
C SER A 369 9.67 -5.63 1.97
N TYR A 370 9.97 -6.90 1.80
CA TYR A 370 9.60 -7.70 0.62
C TYR A 370 9.68 -9.19 0.96
N SER A 371 9.16 -10.04 0.06
CA SER A 371 9.46 -11.47 0.12
C SER A 371 10.46 -11.87 -0.95
N THR A 372 11.36 -12.79 -0.61
CA THR A 372 12.31 -13.39 -1.53
C THR A 372 11.80 -14.78 -1.92
N ASN A 373 11.62 -15.01 -3.22
CA ASN A 373 11.05 -16.24 -3.81
C ASN A 373 9.62 -16.58 -3.34
N LYS A 374 8.93 -15.61 -2.68
CA LYS A 374 7.68 -15.83 -1.93
C LYS A 374 7.84 -16.92 -0.83
N GLU A 375 9.00 -16.96 -0.23
CA GLU A 375 9.40 -17.88 0.85
C GLU A 375 9.92 -17.12 2.06
N LEU A 376 11.04 -16.39 1.88
CA LEU A 376 11.66 -15.62 2.95
C LEU A 376 10.92 -14.27 3.12
N VAL A 377 10.77 -13.87 4.35
CA VAL A 377 10.30 -12.53 4.74
C VAL A 377 11.51 -11.70 5.11
N GLU A 378 11.81 -10.67 4.34
CA GLU A 378 13.02 -9.86 4.47
C GLU A 378 12.71 -8.37 4.40
N TYR A 379 13.65 -7.55 4.86
CA TYR A 379 13.69 -6.14 4.57
C TYR A 379 15.13 -5.68 4.34
N THR A 380 15.28 -4.59 3.59
CA THR A 380 16.52 -3.82 3.46
C THR A 380 16.29 -2.44 4.06
N ARG A 381 17.14 -2.00 4.99
CA ARG A 381 17.12 -0.63 5.51
C ARG A 381 18.20 0.20 4.85
N ILE A 382 17.93 1.47 4.62
CA ILE A 382 18.82 2.42 3.98
C ILE A 382 18.90 3.65 4.88
N PRO A 383 20.11 4.12 5.26
CA PRO A 383 20.23 5.39 6.00
C PRO A 383 19.64 6.53 5.17
N LEU A 384 18.79 7.36 5.76
CA LEU A 384 18.18 8.50 5.08
C LEU A 384 19.23 9.49 4.56
N ALA A 385 20.28 9.73 5.33
CA ALA A 385 21.39 10.60 4.95
C ALA A 385 22.12 10.18 3.65
N GLU A 386 21.98 8.93 3.21
CA GLU A 386 22.58 8.42 1.98
C GLU A 386 21.70 8.64 0.74
N ILE A 387 20.42 8.96 0.92
CA ILE A 387 19.45 9.03 -0.18
C ILE A 387 18.70 10.36 -0.28
N CYS A 388 18.76 11.21 0.77
CA CYS A 388 18.15 12.53 0.79
C CYS A 388 18.94 13.51 1.68
N ASP A 389 18.57 14.79 1.64
CA ASP A 389 19.11 15.80 2.56
C ASP A 389 18.49 15.61 3.95
N TYR A 390 19.14 14.77 4.75
CA TYR A 390 18.70 14.39 6.09
C TYR A 390 19.87 14.45 7.07
N SER A 391 19.70 15.17 8.15
CA SER A 391 20.60 15.14 9.29
C SER A 391 19.90 14.50 10.48
N PRO A 392 20.44 13.41 11.04
CA PRO A 392 19.90 12.81 12.27
C PRO A 392 19.78 13.86 13.37
N ALA A 393 18.71 13.82 14.16
CA ALA A 393 18.60 14.67 15.33
C ALA A 393 19.77 14.39 16.28
N ALA A 394 20.44 15.44 16.77
CA ALA A 394 21.47 15.28 17.78
C ALA A 394 20.88 14.57 19.01
N GLU A 395 21.50 13.48 19.45
CA GLU A 395 21.05 12.77 20.64
C GLU A 395 21.08 13.75 21.84
N THR A 396 19.91 14.09 22.37
CA THR A 396 19.84 14.70 23.70
C THR A 396 20.12 13.60 24.72
N PRO A 397 21.12 13.74 25.59
CA PRO A 397 21.34 12.76 26.64
C PRO A 397 20.11 12.69 27.55
N ASP A 398 19.51 11.53 27.60
CA ASP A 398 18.58 11.05 28.60
C ASP A 398 17.30 11.89 28.85
N SER A 399 16.24 11.58 28.13
CA SER A 399 14.88 11.63 28.70
C SER A 399 14.14 10.38 28.25
N SER A 400 13.88 9.49 29.20
CA SER A 400 12.96 8.37 29.04
C SER A 400 11.56 8.92 28.77
N SER A 401 11.22 9.18 27.52
CA SER A 401 9.86 9.50 27.08
C SER A 401 9.61 8.84 25.73
N ALA A 402 8.50 8.16 25.68
CA ALA A 402 7.98 7.41 24.57
C ALA A 402 8.09 8.19 23.25
N ASP A 403 8.95 7.69 22.34
CA ASP A 403 8.92 8.11 20.94
C ASP A 403 7.63 7.61 20.29
N THR A 404 6.70 8.52 20.15
CA THR A 404 5.54 8.36 19.29
C THR A 404 6.05 8.26 17.86
N ALA A 405 5.74 7.18 17.17
CA ALA A 405 5.93 7.13 15.73
C ALA A 405 4.99 8.18 15.10
N THR A 406 5.49 9.40 15.02
CA THR A 406 4.78 10.48 14.34
C THR A 406 5.15 10.36 12.87
N THR A 407 4.18 10.08 12.03
CA THR A 407 4.23 10.45 10.63
C THR A 407 4.40 11.96 10.62
N GLN A 408 5.64 12.46 10.47
CA GLN A 408 5.87 13.91 10.49
C GLN A 408 5.20 14.52 9.28
N VAL A 409 4.21 15.33 9.57
CA VAL A 409 3.69 16.35 8.66
C VAL A 409 4.86 17.27 8.32
N VAL A 410 5.21 17.34 7.06
CA VAL A 410 6.12 18.38 6.57
C VAL A 410 5.32 19.67 6.61
N ASP A 411 5.50 20.47 7.67
CA ASP A 411 4.95 21.82 7.75
C ASP A 411 5.78 22.73 6.84
N SER A 412 5.34 22.88 5.59
CA SER A 412 5.86 23.88 4.66
C SER A 412 5.07 25.19 4.83
N SER A 413 5.09 25.79 6.01
CA SER A 413 4.67 27.19 6.17
C SER A 413 5.79 28.12 5.72
N ALA A 414 5.87 28.35 4.41
CA ALA A 414 6.61 29.48 3.87
C ALA A 414 5.97 30.78 4.35
N MET A 415 6.74 31.55 5.11
CA MET A 415 6.41 32.89 5.59
C MET A 415 5.99 33.82 4.44
N LEU A 416 4.78 34.36 4.54
CA LEU A 416 4.43 35.62 3.91
C LEU A 416 4.60 36.74 4.95
N PRO A 417 5.07 37.95 4.56
CA PRO A 417 5.42 39.00 5.49
C PRO A 417 4.18 39.62 6.14
N ALA A 418 4.31 39.90 7.43
CA ALA A 418 3.32 40.58 8.24
C ALA A 418 3.16 42.04 7.80
N ASP A 419 1.90 42.44 7.57
CA ASP A 419 1.51 43.84 7.63
C ASP A 419 0.73 44.11 8.92
N SER A 420 1.20 45.13 9.60
CA SER A 420 0.69 45.66 10.87
C SER A 420 -0.61 46.42 10.70
N ASN A 421 -1.65 46.18 11.55
CA ASN A 421 -2.27 47.24 12.36
C ASN A 421 -3.39 46.76 13.28
N SER A 422 -3.17 47.09 14.54
CA SER A 422 -4.08 47.62 15.58
C SER A 422 -5.38 46.94 15.98
N ALA A 423 -5.34 46.52 17.26
CA ALA A 423 -6.24 46.85 18.38
C ALA A 423 -7.73 46.46 18.34
N GLN A 424 -8.21 45.64 19.21
CA GLN A 424 -8.82 45.94 20.52
C GLN A 424 -9.41 44.70 21.20
N GLN A 425 -9.24 44.66 22.51
CA GLN A 425 -9.86 43.76 23.48
C GLN A 425 -11.39 43.84 23.50
N THR A 426 -12.04 42.70 23.77
CA THR A 426 -13.10 42.63 24.81
C THR A 426 -13.33 41.18 25.26
N ASP A 427 -13.34 40.98 26.58
CA ASP A 427 -13.78 39.83 27.32
C ASP A 427 -15.25 39.46 27.06
N ALA A 428 -15.56 38.17 27.11
CA ALA A 428 -16.75 37.64 27.78
C ALA A 428 -16.77 36.11 27.89
N THR A 429 -16.58 35.63 29.07
CA THR A 429 -16.96 34.32 29.59
C THR A 429 -18.45 34.02 29.38
N PHE A 430 -18.78 32.83 28.86
CA PHE A 430 -20.09 32.24 29.12
C PHE A 430 -19.99 30.70 29.20
N VAL A 431 -20.16 30.19 30.41
CA VAL A 431 -20.39 28.80 30.74
C VAL A 431 -21.88 28.51 30.59
N GLN A 432 -22.28 27.57 29.78
CA GLN A 432 -23.61 26.96 29.91
C GLN A 432 -23.51 25.44 29.96
N LYS A 433 -23.77 24.91 31.13
CA LYS A 433 -24.15 23.53 31.41
C LYS A 433 -25.54 23.27 30.78
N GLN A 434 -25.66 22.23 29.96
CA GLN A 434 -26.97 21.65 29.67
C GLN A 434 -27.04 20.21 30.17
N THR A 435 -28.09 20.00 30.89
CA THR A 435 -28.54 18.84 31.63
C THR A 435 -29.04 17.73 30.68
N VAL A 436 -28.59 16.52 30.93
CA VAL A 436 -29.08 15.31 30.28
C VAL A 436 -30.49 15.00 30.80
N LYS A 437 -31.48 14.92 29.90
CA LYS A 437 -32.79 14.34 30.19
C LYS A 437 -32.82 12.89 29.65
N ASN A 438 -33.11 11.99 30.58
CA ASN A 438 -33.41 10.58 30.33
C ASN A 438 -34.62 10.39 29.38
N LEU A 439 -34.51 9.47 28.44
CA LEU A 439 -35.65 8.87 27.72
C LEU A 439 -35.49 7.34 27.69
N PRO A 440 -36.59 6.59 27.69
CA PRO A 440 -36.63 5.24 28.25
C PRO A 440 -36.24 4.12 27.28
N ALA A 441 -35.83 3.00 27.86
CA ALA A 441 -35.56 1.72 27.24
C ALA A 441 -36.75 1.24 26.38
N ASN A 442 -36.48 0.91 25.11
CA ASN A 442 -37.42 0.17 24.29
C ASN A 442 -36.85 -1.20 23.94
N THR A 443 -37.47 -2.20 24.50
CA THR A 443 -37.25 -3.62 24.26
C THR A 443 -37.71 -4.00 22.85
N GLY A 444 -36.78 -4.40 21.99
CA GLY A 444 -37.06 -4.88 20.63
C GLY A 444 -36.29 -6.17 20.31
N ARG A 445 -36.93 -7.26 20.53
CA ARG A 445 -36.79 -8.63 20.05
C ARG A 445 -35.65 -8.94 19.08
N PHE A 446 -34.77 -9.81 19.56
CA PHE A 446 -33.90 -10.67 18.74
C PHE A 446 -34.73 -11.63 17.92
N TYR A 447 -34.52 -11.67 16.60
CA TYR A 447 -34.96 -12.77 15.77
C TYR A 447 -33.80 -13.75 15.59
N ASP A 448 -33.97 -14.90 16.21
CA ASP A 448 -33.18 -16.10 16.00
C ASP A 448 -33.59 -16.73 14.65
N VAL A 449 -32.64 -16.86 13.73
CA VAL A 449 -32.81 -17.60 12.47
C VAL A 449 -31.97 -18.87 12.55
N GLN A 450 -32.44 -19.81 13.35
CA GLN A 450 -32.07 -21.22 13.19
C GLN A 450 -33.29 -22.01 12.68
N SER A 451 -32.97 -22.93 11.78
CA SER A 451 -33.79 -24.04 11.28
C SER A 451 -34.64 -23.79 10.04
N ARG A 452 -34.12 -24.32 8.92
CA ARG A 452 -34.80 -25.35 8.09
C ARG A 452 -33.87 -25.87 6.99
N ILE A 453 -33.12 -26.92 7.31
CA ILE A 453 -32.52 -27.79 6.29
C ILE A 453 -33.51 -28.93 6.03
N HIS A 454 -34.13 -28.91 4.86
CA HIS A 454 -34.81 -30.09 4.33
C HIS A 454 -33.86 -30.90 3.46
N ARG A 455 -33.54 -32.10 3.94
CA ARG A 455 -32.90 -33.18 3.21
C ARG A 455 -33.66 -33.50 1.93
N LYS A 456 -33.02 -33.50 0.78
CA LYS A 456 -33.36 -34.37 -0.36
C LYS A 456 -32.13 -35.21 -0.69
N LYS A 457 -32.25 -36.52 -0.40
CA LYS A 457 -31.42 -37.58 -0.96
C LYS A 457 -31.71 -37.64 -2.45
N ALA A 458 -30.71 -37.64 -3.30
CA ALA A 458 -30.78 -38.15 -4.66
C ALA A 458 -29.64 -39.15 -4.86
N THR A 459 -30.03 -40.27 -5.37
CA THR A 459 -29.37 -41.54 -5.54
C THR A 459 -28.29 -41.45 -6.63
N ILE A 460 -27.17 -42.11 -6.37
CA ILE A 460 -26.06 -42.39 -7.30
C ILE A 460 -26.59 -43.32 -8.42
N GLY A 461 -26.28 -42.94 -9.66
CA GLY A 461 -26.40 -43.80 -10.83
C GLY A 461 -25.14 -43.68 -11.65
N GLU A 462 -24.36 -44.76 -11.69
CA GLU A 462 -23.21 -44.97 -12.55
C GLU A 462 -23.54 -44.73 -14.04
N LEU A 463 -22.60 -44.18 -14.77
CA LEU A 463 -22.36 -44.58 -16.15
C LEU A 463 -20.92 -44.37 -16.57
N LEU A 464 -20.36 -45.53 -16.91
CA LEU A 464 -19.05 -45.80 -17.42
C LEU A 464 -18.82 -45.30 -18.87
N TYR A 465 -17.57 -44.93 -19.15
CA TYR A 465 -16.78 -45.09 -20.39
C TYR A 465 -17.45 -44.98 -21.78
N LYS A 466 -16.97 -44.09 -22.62
CA LYS A 466 -16.22 -44.39 -23.87
C LYS A 466 -15.89 -43.15 -24.70
N LYS A 467 -14.64 -43.15 -25.08
CA LYS A 467 -13.87 -42.55 -26.18
C LYS A 467 -13.31 -41.16 -25.96
#